data_59584cc05257c3f668e379c43f5c385e
#
_entry.id   59584cc05257c3f668e379c43f5c385e
#
_cell.length_a   1.000
_cell.length_b   1.000
_cell.length_c   1.000
_cell.angle_alpha   90.00
_cell.angle_beta   90.00
_cell.angle_gamma   90.00
#
_symmetry.space_group_name_H-M   'P 1'
#
loop_
_entity.id
_entity.type
_entity.pdbx_description
1 polymer ?
#
loop_
_entity_poly.entity_id
_entity_poly.type
_entity_poly.pdbx_seq_one_letter_code
_entity_poly.pdbx_strand_id
1 'polypeptide(L)'
;MARRTGELAGHEPRAVQKALALLEAVAQLGSGATAKDVAAHAGIPQATAYRLLNLLTADGYLVRISDLSGFALGRRTRQLAGADTPDAVDQHAIVEGLRSQVRFGVYLASFTGGAVRLVDKDPDHELSGEGTITAHPHASAIGKILLAARPELVQQQLRRVTSRTITDISMLNAELETIRHTGSAREVDEIRIGRSSVAVPVRDSRHGVVGCLAAIGKTGRLAVGDPELTDLLHACAHRLGAGVSA
;
A
#
# COMPACT_ATOMS: atom_id res chain seq x y z
N MET A 1 -66.25 14.90 8.61
CA MET A 1 -65.06 15.73 8.35
C MET A 1 -63.85 14.81 8.35
N ALA A 2 -63.42 14.39 7.15
CA ALA A 2 -62.22 13.54 6.95
C ALA A 2 -61.02 14.42 6.65
N ARG A 3 -60.01 14.35 7.52
CA ARG A 3 -58.70 14.99 7.29
C ARG A 3 -57.92 14.17 6.27
N ARG A 4 -57.70 14.76 5.09
CA ARG A 4 -56.74 14.29 4.12
C ARG A 4 -55.34 14.41 4.73
N THR A 5 -54.68 13.29 4.99
CA THR A 5 -53.25 13.20 5.15
C THR A 5 -52.60 13.45 3.80
N GLY A 6 -51.97 14.61 3.66
CA GLY A 6 -51.18 14.97 2.47
C GLY A 6 -49.97 14.04 2.40
N GLU A 7 -49.90 13.24 1.34
CA GLU A 7 -48.70 12.62 0.87
C GLU A 7 -47.68 13.70 0.51
N LEU A 8 -46.66 13.85 1.31
CA LEU A 8 -45.44 14.51 0.90
C LEU A 8 -44.79 13.62 -0.16
N ALA A 9 -45.14 13.84 -1.41
CA ALA A 9 -44.37 13.33 -2.56
C ALA A 9 -43.00 13.99 -2.51
N GLY A 10 -42.06 13.37 -1.76
CA GLY A 10 -40.69 13.77 -1.69
C GLY A 10 -40.07 13.68 -3.07
N HIS A 11 -39.65 14.79 -3.61
CA HIS A 11 -38.62 14.82 -4.64
C HIS A 11 -37.36 14.27 -4.01
N GLU A 12 -37.23 12.94 -3.98
CA GLU A 12 -35.97 12.29 -3.60
C GLU A 12 -34.86 12.87 -4.49
N PRO A 13 -33.78 13.37 -3.91
CA PRO A 13 -32.69 13.93 -4.69
C PRO A 13 -31.95 12.78 -5.37
N ARG A 14 -32.47 12.32 -6.51
CA ARG A 14 -31.86 11.29 -7.37
C ARG A 14 -30.34 11.51 -7.62
N ALA A 15 -29.86 12.77 -7.49
CA ALA A 15 -28.46 13.10 -7.60
C ALA A 15 -27.63 12.62 -6.41
N VAL A 16 -28.16 12.69 -5.18
CA VAL A 16 -27.47 12.23 -3.97
C VAL A 16 -27.35 10.70 -3.99
N GLN A 17 -28.44 9.98 -4.31
CA GLN A 17 -28.41 8.53 -4.43
C GLN A 17 -27.41 8.06 -5.47
N LYS A 18 -27.34 8.72 -6.64
CA LYS A 18 -26.35 8.42 -7.69
C LYS A 18 -24.93 8.70 -7.21
N ALA A 19 -24.69 9.78 -6.47
CA ALA A 19 -23.37 10.09 -5.94
C ALA A 19 -22.91 9.02 -4.93
N LEU A 20 -23.80 8.58 -4.03
CA LEU A 20 -23.49 7.49 -3.08
C LEU A 20 -23.23 6.17 -3.80
N ALA A 21 -24.07 5.80 -4.79
CA ALA A 21 -23.87 4.60 -5.59
C ALA A 21 -22.52 4.60 -6.33
N LEU A 22 -22.05 5.76 -6.80
CA LEU A 22 -20.72 5.87 -7.41
C LEU A 22 -19.59 5.71 -6.40
N LEU A 23 -19.74 6.23 -5.15
CA LEU A 23 -18.76 5.99 -4.09
C LEU A 23 -18.69 4.51 -3.71
N GLU A 24 -19.83 3.84 -3.56
CA GLU A 24 -19.92 2.40 -3.31
C GLU A 24 -19.28 1.59 -4.45
N ALA A 25 -19.55 1.95 -5.71
CA ALA A 25 -18.95 1.30 -6.87
C ALA A 25 -17.42 1.43 -6.88
N VAL A 26 -16.86 2.60 -6.54
CA VAL A 26 -15.40 2.79 -6.43
C VAL A 26 -14.85 1.96 -5.28
N ALA A 27 -15.55 1.87 -4.14
CA ALA A 27 -15.13 1.05 -3.01
C ALA A 27 -15.08 -0.45 -3.37
N GLN A 28 -16.08 -0.95 -4.11
CA GLN A 28 -16.19 -2.36 -4.50
C GLN A 28 -15.22 -2.75 -5.62
N LEU A 29 -15.04 -1.88 -6.62
CA LEU A 29 -14.12 -2.13 -7.75
C LEU A 29 -12.64 -1.94 -7.35
N GLY A 30 -12.39 -1.20 -6.27
CA GLY A 30 -11.05 -0.93 -5.80
C GLY A 30 -10.39 0.26 -6.50
N SER A 31 -9.16 0.54 -6.06
CA SER A 31 -8.34 1.64 -6.54
C SER A 31 -7.96 1.43 -8.02
N GLY A 32 -8.18 2.46 -8.87
CA GLY A 32 -7.85 2.42 -10.29
C GLY A 32 -9.05 2.13 -11.21
N ALA A 33 -10.26 1.92 -10.67
CA ALA A 33 -11.46 1.75 -11.46
C ALA A 33 -11.72 2.98 -12.35
N THR A 34 -11.93 2.75 -13.66
CA THR A 34 -12.17 3.85 -14.62
C THR A 34 -13.59 4.40 -14.47
N ALA A 35 -13.82 5.63 -14.96
CA ALA A 35 -15.16 6.22 -14.96
C ALA A 35 -16.19 5.34 -15.70
N LYS A 36 -15.77 4.61 -16.71
CA LYS A 36 -16.61 3.68 -17.48
C LYS A 36 -17.01 2.48 -16.62
N ASP A 37 -16.06 1.87 -15.91
CA ASP A 37 -16.30 0.70 -15.06
C ASP A 37 -17.22 1.07 -13.88
N VAL A 38 -16.94 2.22 -13.24
CA VAL A 38 -17.76 2.74 -12.14
C VAL A 38 -19.19 3.06 -12.60
N ALA A 39 -19.35 3.69 -13.77
CA ALA A 39 -20.66 3.99 -14.35
C ALA A 39 -21.46 2.72 -14.67
N ALA A 40 -20.82 1.72 -15.27
CA ALA A 40 -21.42 0.43 -15.59
C ALA A 40 -21.84 -0.33 -14.32
N HIS A 41 -20.96 -0.37 -13.31
CA HIS A 41 -21.24 -1.04 -12.04
C HIS A 41 -22.40 -0.39 -11.27
N ALA A 42 -22.46 0.95 -11.26
CA ALA A 42 -23.53 1.70 -10.58
C ALA A 42 -24.84 1.79 -11.40
N GLY A 43 -24.87 1.29 -12.64
CA GLY A 43 -26.05 1.40 -13.53
C GLY A 43 -26.41 2.85 -13.90
N ILE A 44 -25.43 3.75 -13.95
CA ILE A 44 -25.62 5.19 -14.17
C ILE A 44 -25.11 5.55 -15.58
N PRO A 45 -25.84 6.36 -16.37
CA PRO A 45 -25.37 6.83 -17.67
C PRO A 45 -24.00 7.51 -17.55
N GLN A 46 -23.07 7.16 -18.44
CA GLN A 46 -21.66 7.54 -18.36
C GLN A 46 -21.45 9.06 -18.24
N ALA A 47 -22.20 9.86 -18.98
CA ALA A 47 -22.12 11.33 -18.90
C ALA A 47 -22.49 11.88 -17.50
N THR A 48 -23.53 11.29 -16.88
CA THR A 48 -23.96 11.65 -15.53
C THR A 48 -22.93 11.19 -14.50
N ALA A 49 -22.42 9.97 -14.62
CA ALA A 49 -21.39 9.40 -13.76
C ALA A 49 -20.12 10.27 -13.80
N TYR A 50 -19.64 10.61 -15.00
CA TYR A 50 -18.44 11.44 -15.17
C TYR A 50 -18.55 12.80 -14.48
N ARG A 51 -19.71 13.47 -14.63
CA ARG A 51 -19.98 14.76 -13.98
C ARG A 51 -19.96 14.62 -12.45
N LEU A 52 -20.62 13.60 -11.90
CA LEU A 52 -20.68 13.36 -10.45
C LEU A 52 -19.32 12.93 -9.89
N LEU A 53 -18.57 12.06 -10.60
CA LEU A 53 -17.22 11.68 -10.21
C LEU A 53 -16.27 12.87 -10.12
N ASN A 54 -16.36 13.82 -11.06
CA ASN A 54 -15.59 15.06 -11.00
C ASN A 54 -15.96 15.94 -9.79
N LEU A 55 -17.26 16.07 -9.48
CA LEU A 55 -17.72 16.79 -8.29
C LEU A 55 -17.23 16.13 -7.01
N LEU A 56 -17.38 14.81 -6.89
CA LEU A 56 -16.89 14.04 -5.74
C LEU A 56 -15.37 14.14 -5.58
N THR A 57 -14.65 14.25 -6.69
CA THR A 57 -13.19 14.49 -6.66
C THR A 57 -12.85 15.91 -6.22
N ALA A 58 -13.55 16.91 -6.74
CA ALA A 58 -13.36 18.30 -6.34
C ALA A 58 -13.64 18.51 -4.84
N ASP A 59 -14.63 17.80 -4.30
CA ASP A 59 -14.99 17.84 -2.88
C ASP A 59 -14.14 16.92 -2.00
N GLY A 60 -13.17 16.17 -2.56
CA GLY A 60 -12.26 15.30 -1.82
C GLY A 60 -12.86 13.97 -1.34
N TYR A 61 -14.05 13.58 -1.83
CA TYR A 61 -14.63 12.26 -1.59
C TYR A 61 -13.98 11.18 -2.44
N LEU A 62 -13.48 11.54 -3.63
CA LEU A 62 -12.67 10.70 -4.51
C LEU A 62 -11.33 11.38 -4.80
N VAL A 63 -10.35 10.59 -5.24
CA VAL A 63 -9.08 11.08 -5.81
C VAL A 63 -8.88 10.45 -7.18
N ARG A 64 -8.25 11.18 -8.11
CA ARG A 64 -7.78 10.63 -9.38
C ARG A 64 -6.43 10.00 -9.20
N ILE A 65 -6.26 8.83 -9.78
CA ILE A 65 -4.97 8.17 -9.87
C ILE A 65 -4.39 8.53 -11.23
N SER A 66 -3.25 9.22 -11.24
CA SER A 66 -2.69 9.88 -12.42
C SER A 66 -2.31 8.95 -13.56
N ASP A 67 -1.96 7.67 -13.29
CA ASP A 67 -1.40 6.77 -14.29
C ASP A 67 -2.43 5.97 -15.10
N LEU A 68 -3.69 5.86 -14.63
CA LEU A 68 -4.68 4.94 -15.21
C LEU A 68 -6.06 5.57 -15.45
N SER A 69 -6.20 6.89 -15.43
CA SER A 69 -7.51 7.58 -15.53
C SER A 69 -8.58 7.03 -14.57
N GLY A 70 -8.14 6.36 -13.48
CA GLY A 70 -8.99 5.72 -12.49
C GLY A 70 -9.29 6.59 -11.28
N PHE A 71 -10.22 6.10 -10.46
CA PHE A 71 -10.64 6.74 -9.23
C PHE A 71 -10.33 5.85 -8.03
N ALA A 72 -10.09 6.47 -6.86
CA ALA A 72 -10.03 5.83 -5.57
C ALA A 72 -10.81 6.64 -4.53
N LEU A 73 -11.12 6.02 -3.39
CA LEU A 73 -11.76 6.74 -2.28
C LEU A 73 -10.85 7.83 -1.74
N GLY A 74 -11.37 9.06 -1.67
CA GLY A 74 -10.68 10.21 -1.15
C GLY A 74 -10.70 10.26 0.39
N ARG A 75 -9.94 11.22 0.94
CA ARG A 75 -9.81 11.42 2.39
C ARG A 75 -11.17 11.58 3.08
N ARG A 76 -12.08 12.39 2.53
CA ARG A 76 -13.40 12.62 3.15
C ARG A 76 -14.25 11.35 3.26
N THR A 77 -14.20 10.48 2.26
CA THR A 77 -14.94 9.19 2.33
C THR A 77 -14.36 8.30 3.40
N ARG A 78 -13.03 8.21 3.54
CA ARG A 78 -12.38 7.44 4.59
C ARG A 78 -12.72 7.99 5.97
N GLN A 79 -12.72 9.29 6.16
CA GLN A 79 -13.13 9.95 7.41
C GLN A 79 -14.58 9.65 7.78
N LEU A 80 -15.51 9.69 6.81
CA LEU A 80 -16.91 9.30 7.05
C LEU A 80 -17.09 7.84 7.42
N ALA A 81 -16.28 6.95 6.85
CA ALA A 81 -16.29 5.53 7.16
C ALA A 81 -15.65 5.21 8.53
N GLY A 82 -15.16 6.21 9.28
CA GLY A 82 -14.41 6.01 10.51
C GLY A 82 -13.03 5.37 10.29
N ALA A 83 -12.60 5.26 9.02
CA ALA A 83 -11.30 4.74 8.66
C ALA A 83 -10.16 5.74 8.94
N ASP A 84 -10.50 7.02 9.07
CA ASP A 84 -9.64 8.08 9.60
C ASP A 84 -10.17 8.44 11.00
N THR A 85 -9.91 7.62 12.01
CA THR A 85 -10.04 8.03 13.41
C THR A 85 -9.08 9.21 13.65
N PRO A 86 -9.39 10.16 14.56
CA PRO A 86 -8.46 11.25 14.93
C PRO A 86 -7.10 10.75 15.42
N ASP A 87 -7.02 9.47 15.79
CA ASP A 87 -5.82 8.72 16.15
C ASP A 87 -5.25 7.88 14.99
N ALA A 88 -5.80 7.95 13.78
CA ALA A 88 -5.17 7.35 12.60
C ALA A 88 -3.89 8.14 12.35
N VAL A 89 -2.82 7.59 12.87
CA VAL A 89 -1.45 8.06 12.68
C VAL A 89 -1.28 8.32 11.19
N ASP A 90 -0.99 9.56 10.81
CA ASP A 90 -0.75 9.91 9.41
C ASP A 90 0.50 9.15 8.94
N GLN A 91 0.27 7.98 8.32
CA GLN A 91 1.33 7.09 7.84
C GLN A 91 2.30 7.83 6.93
N HIS A 92 1.77 8.73 6.10
CA HIS A 92 2.60 9.55 5.23
C HIS A 92 3.50 10.50 6.03
N ALA A 93 2.98 11.19 7.04
CA ALA A 93 3.79 12.07 7.89
C ALA A 93 4.88 11.32 8.66
N ILE A 94 4.60 10.08 9.10
CA ILE A 94 5.62 9.23 9.74
C ILE A 94 6.74 8.89 8.75
N VAL A 95 6.38 8.47 7.53
CA VAL A 95 7.35 8.10 6.49
C VAL A 95 8.15 9.31 6.04
N GLU A 96 7.52 10.47 5.85
CA GLU A 96 8.21 11.74 5.54
C GLU A 96 9.17 12.18 6.64
N GLY A 97 8.78 12.01 7.91
CA GLY A 97 9.67 12.26 9.03
C GLY A 97 10.93 11.38 9.02
N LEU A 98 10.82 10.14 8.52
CA LEU A 98 11.98 9.27 8.33
C LEU A 98 12.81 9.69 7.10
N ARG A 99 12.18 10.01 5.97
CA ARG A 99 12.85 10.49 4.74
C ARG A 99 13.74 11.70 5.02
N SER A 100 13.29 12.62 5.86
CA SER A 100 14.07 13.80 6.24
C SER A 100 15.36 13.48 7.01
N GLN A 101 15.47 12.28 7.60
CA GLN A 101 16.62 11.85 8.41
C GLN A 101 17.62 10.97 7.64
N VAL A 102 17.20 10.44 6.47
CA VAL A 102 18.01 9.51 5.68
C VAL A 102 18.27 10.05 4.29
N ARG A 103 19.31 9.52 3.61
CA ARG A 103 19.67 9.89 2.24
C ARG A 103 19.39 8.77 1.24
N PHE A 104 18.43 7.93 1.57
CA PHE A 104 18.03 6.75 0.79
C PHE A 104 16.55 6.83 0.51
N GLY A 105 16.08 6.17 -0.55
CA GLY A 105 14.66 6.04 -0.80
C GLY A 105 13.98 5.22 0.29
N VAL A 106 12.88 5.74 0.86
CA VAL A 106 12.08 5.04 1.88
C VAL A 106 10.71 4.71 1.31
N TYR A 107 10.32 3.45 1.45
CA TYR A 107 9.11 2.88 0.85
C TYR A 107 8.31 2.11 1.89
N LEU A 108 7.00 2.35 1.91
CA LEU A 108 6.08 1.56 2.71
C LEU A 108 5.35 0.57 1.79
N ALA A 109 5.37 -0.69 2.15
CA ALA A 109 4.65 -1.74 1.43
C ALA A 109 3.60 -2.41 2.33
N SER A 110 2.47 -2.81 1.75
CA SER A 110 1.46 -3.67 2.38
C SER A 110 1.51 -5.07 1.79
N PHE A 111 1.02 -6.05 2.55
CA PHE A 111 1.00 -7.48 2.18
C PHE A 111 -0.43 -8.02 1.99
N THR A 112 -1.28 -7.21 1.38
CA THR A 112 -2.67 -7.57 1.13
C THR A 112 -2.77 -8.72 0.13
N GLY A 113 -3.54 -9.75 0.49
CA GLY A 113 -3.76 -10.92 -0.38
C GLY A 113 -2.51 -11.77 -0.66
N GLY A 114 -1.46 -11.69 0.18
CA GLY A 114 -0.22 -12.43 -0.04
C GLY A 114 0.70 -11.85 -1.12
N ALA A 115 0.44 -10.62 -1.53
CA ALA A 115 1.26 -9.91 -2.53
C ALA A 115 1.85 -8.63 -1.95
N VAL A 116 3.03 -8.24 -2.46
CA VAL A 116 3.65 -6.95 -2.14
C VAL A 116 2.95 -5.84 -2.90
N ARG A 117 2.49 -4.80 -2.20
CA ARG A 117 1.97 -3.57 -2.79
C ARG A 117 2.68 -2.38 -2.15
N LEU A 118 3.32 -1.53 -2.95
CA LEU A 118 3.86 -0.26 -2.46
C LEU A 118 2.72 0.72 -2.24
N VAL A 119 2.54 1.15 -1.00
CA VAL A 119 1.46 2.06 -0.58
C VAL A 119 1.94 3.49 -0.38
N ASP A 120 3.23 3.67 -0.08
CA ASP A 120 3.88 4.97 -0.05
C ASP A 120 5.26 4.86 -0.71
N LYS A 121 5.49 5.68 -1.73
CA LYS A 121 6.71 5.72 -2.54
C LYS A 121 7.44 7.03 -2.31
N ASP A 122 8.76 6.95 -2.21
CA ASP A 122 9.61 8.13 -2.06
C ASP A 122 9.58 8.96 -3.36
N PRO A 123 9.13 10.22 -3.33
CA PRO A 123 9.05 11.05 -4.52
C PRO A 123 10.42 11.46 -5.07
N ASP A 124 11.44 11.53 -4.19
CA ASP A 124 12.80 11.99 -4.56
C ASP A 124 13.69 10.83 -5.00
N HIS A 125 13.25 9.58 -4.78
CA HIS A 125 14.01 8.38 -5.12
C HIS A 125 13.16 7.42 -5.95
N GLU A 126 13.30 7.47 -7.26
CA GLU A 126 12.58 6.56 -8.15
C GLU A 126 12.93 5.09 -7.89
N LEU A 127 11.93 4.28 -7.61
CA LEU A 127 12.06 2.83 -7.49
C LEU A 127 11.95 2.17 -8.86
N SER A 128 13.03 2.17 -9.61
CA SER A 128 13.09 1.39 -10.85
C SER A 128 13.10 -0.11 -10.52
N GLY A 129 12.17 -0.86 -11.10
CA GLY A 129 12.06 -2.31 -10.91
C GLY A 129 11.00 -2.77 -9.91
N GLU A 130 9.98 -1.95 -9.62
CA GLU A 130 8.85 -2.33 -8.77
C GLU A 130 8.20 -3.64 -9.21
N GLY A 131 7.97 -3.83 -10.52
CA GLY A 131 7.45 -5.08 -11.08
C GLY A 131 8.36 -6.28 -10.82
N THR A 132 9.69 -6.08 -10.72
CA THR A 132 10.63 -7.16 -10.39
C THR A 132 10.53 -7.53 -8.91
N ILE A 133 10.34 -6.57 -8.00
CA ILE A 133 10.16 -6.81 -6.56
C ILE A 133 8.90 -7.65 -6.32
N THR A 134 7.81 -7.32 -6.99
CA THR A 134 6.54 -8.06 -6.88
C THR A 134 6.61 -9.45 -7.50
N ALA A 135 7.28 -9.60 -8.64
CA ALA A 135 7.40 -10.87 -9.35
C ALA A 135 8.41 -11.83 -8.70
N HIS A 136 9.42 -11.31 -8.01
CA HIS A 136 10.52 -12.08 -7.42
C HIS A 136 10.76 -11.72 -5.94
N PRO A 137 9.80 -12.01 -5.05
CA PRO A 137 9.89 -11.61 -3.64
C PRO A 137 11.13 -12.17 -2.92
N HIS A 138 11.63 -13.35 -3.33
CA HIS A 138 12.84 -13.95 -2.75
C HIS A 138 14.12 -13.13 -2.98
N ALA A 139 14.13 -12.26 -4.00
CA ALA A 139 15.30 -11.47 -4.38
C ALA A 139 15.29 -10.03 -3.79
N SER A 140 14.30 -9.65 -2.99
CA SER A 140 14.19 -8.31 -2.42
C SER A 140 14.00 -8.34 -0.91
N ALA A 141 14.54 -7.36 -0.18
CA ALA A 141 14.33 -7.27 1.26
C ALA A 141 12.82 -7.17 1.62
N ILE A 142 12.05 -6.39 0.85
CA ILE A 142 10.60 -6.26 1.00
C ILE A 142 9.91 -7.63 0.89
N GLY A 143 10.23 -8.37 -0.17
CA GLY A 143 9.61 -9.68 -0.41
C GLY A 143 10.09 -10.74 0.59
N LYS A 144 11.35 -10.68 1.05
CA LYS A 144 11.86 -11.58 2.08
C LYS A 144 11.12 -11.39 3.43
N ILE A 145 10.71 -10.16 3.80
CA ILE A 145 9.83 -9.93 4.96
C ILE A 145 8.48 -10.63 4.78
N LEU A 146 7.87 -10.52 3.58
CA LEU A 146 6.62 -11.23 3.27
C LEU A 146 6.80 -12.76 3.40
N LEU A 147 7.85 -13.32 2.78
CA LEU A 147 8.11 -14.76 2.79
C LEU A 147 8.48 -15.27 4.20
N ALA A 148 9.17 -14.48 5.00
CA ALA A 148 9.45 -14.80 6.40
C ALA A 148 8.17 -14.88 7.25
N ALA A 149 7.20 -13.99 6.98
CA ALA A 149 5.91 -13.98 7.66
C ALA A 149 4.93 -15.04 7.11
N ARG A 150 5.07 -15.43 5.83
CA ARG A 150 4.19 -16.37 5.13
C ARG A 150 5.01 -17.40 4.33
N PRO A 151 5.58 -18.41 5.01
CA PRO A 151 6.44 -19.41 4.37
C PRO A 151 5.76 -20.20 3.25
N GLU A 152 4.44 -20.33 3.31
CA GLU A 152 3.64 -21.01 2.29
C GLU A 152 3.69 -20.34 0.90
N LEU A 153 4.14 -19.09 0.84
CA LEU A 153 4.31 -18.35 -0.42
C LEU A 153 5.67 -18.59 -1.09
N VAL A 154 6.58 -19.34 -0.44
CA VAL A 154 7.89 -19.65 -1.03
C VAL A 154 7.72 -20.57 -2.22
N GLN A 155 8.16 -20.09 -3.39
CA GLN A 155 8.10 -20.87 -4.63
C GLN A 155 9.18 -21.96 -4.64
N GLN A 156 8.86 -23.14 -5.19
CA GLN A 156 9.79 -24.25 -5.31
C GLN A 156 10.93 -24.00 -6.31
N GLN A 157 10.72 -23.10 -7.27
CA GLN A 157 11.72 -22.68 -8.24
C GLN A 157 11.99 -21.18 -8.07
N LEU A 158 13.21 -20.84 -7.67
CA LEU A 158 13.64 -19.46 -7.48
C LEU A 158 14.33 -18.98 -8.76
N ARG A 159 13.70 -17.99 -9.42
CA ARG A 159 14.27 -17.42 -10.65
C ARG A 159 15.48 -16.55 -10.33
N ARG A 160 16.56 -16.74 -11.06
CA ARG A 160 17.73 -15.88 -11.01
C ARG A 160 17.39 -14.53 -11.66
N VAL A 161 17.48 -13.44 -10.90
CA VAL A 161 17.28 -12.04 -11.37
C VAL A 161 18.64 -11.41 -11.69
N THR A 162 19.63 -11.65 -10.81
CA THR A 162 21.02 -11.20 -11.00
C THR A 162 21.98 -12.38 -10.72
N SER A 163 23.26 -12.15 -10.85
CA SER A 163 24.30 -13.11 -10.44
C SER A 163 24.36 -13.30 -8.91
N ARG A 164 23.77 -12.41 -8.14
CA ARG A 164 23.75 -12.44 -6.66
C ARG A 164 22.45 -12.99 -6.08
N THR A 165 21.41 -13.16 -6.88
CA THR A 165 20.12 -13.69 -6.42
C THR A 165 20.28 -15.08 -5.80
N ILE A 166 19.72 -15.29 -4.63
CA ILE A 166 19.59 -16.61 -3.99
C ILE A 166 18.64 -17.45 -4.83
N THR A 167 19.13 -18.59 -5.32
CA THR A 167 18.34 -19.55 -6.12
C THR A 167 18.26 -20.94 -5.45
N ASP A 168 18.92 -21.11 -4.33
CA ASP A 168 18.85 -22.32 -3.50
C ASP A 168 17.79 -22.12 -2.41
N ILE A 169 16.82 -23.03 -2.34
CA ILE A 169 15.71 -22.97 -1.37
C ILE A 169 16.22 -23.13 0.06
N SER A 170 17.23 -23.95 0.29
CA SER A 170 17.78 -24.19 1.63
C SER A 170 18.46 -22.93 2.15
N MET A 171 19.20 -22.23 1.29
CA MET A 171 19.81 -20.94 1.62
C MET A 171 18.75 -19.87 1.89
N LEU A 172 17.71 -19.80 1.05
CA LEU A 172 16.61 -18.87 1.28
C LEU A 172 15.91 -19.15 2.62
N ASN A 173 15.58 -20.40 2.91
CA ASN A 173 14.91 -20.77 4.16
C ASN A 173 15.76 -20.43 5.41
N ALA A 174 17.07 -20.64 5.36
CA ALA A 174 17.97 -20.23 6.44
C ALA A 174 17.99 -18.71 6.65
N GLU A 175 17.96 -17.95 5.55
CA GLU A 175 17.87 -16.49 5.62
C GLU A 175 16.50 -16.04 6.17
N LEU A 176 15.40 -16.65 5.71
CA LEU A 176 14.06 -16.34 6.22
C LEU A 176 13.93 -16.65 7.72
N GLU A 177 14.58 -17.70 8.22
CA GLU A 177 14.65 -17.99 9.65
C GLU A 177 15.43 -16.91 10.40
N THR A 178 16.55 -16.47 9.87
CA THR A 178 17.31 -15.35 10.42
C THR A 178 16.46 -14.07 10.48
N ILE A 179 15.69 -13.78 9.42
CA ILE A 179 14.79 -12.63 9.38
C ILE A 179 13.70 -12.71 10.46
N ARG A 180 13.13 -13.90 10.70
CA ARG A 180 12.14 -14.08 11.78
C ARG A 180 12.71 -13.77 13.16
N HIS A 181 13.98 -14.14 13.40
CA HIS A 181 14.66 -13.87 14.68
C HIS A 181 15.11 -12.41 14.81
N THR A 182 15.71 -11.85 13.77
CA THR A 182 16.27 -10.49 13.82
C THR A 182 15.24 -9.39 13.56
N GLY A 183 14.11 -9.71 12.95
CA GLY A 183 13.10 -8.74 12.54
C GLY A 183 13.54 -7.84 11.38
N SER A 184 14.62 -8.18 10.65
CA SER A 184 15.08 -7.36 9.52
C SER A 184 15.54 -8.23 8.35
N ALA A 185 15.18 -7.82 7.14
CA ALA A 185 15.66 -8.41 5.90
C ALA A 185 16.66 -7.48 5.22
N ARG A 186 17.66 -8.07 4.57
CA ARG A 186 18.69 -7.36 3.82
C ARG A 186 18.81 -7.95 2.43
N GLU A 187 19.22 -7.13 1.49
CA GLU A 187 19.46 -7.55 0.12
C GLU A 187 20.60 -6.70 -0.46
N VAL A 188 21.54 -7.34 -1.15
CA VAL A 188 22.66 -6.68 -1.83
C VAL A 188 22.79 -7.22 -3.23
N ASP A 189 22.46 -6.40 -4.22
CA ASP A 189 22.59 -6.71 -5.64
C ASP A 189 21.73 -7.91 -6.13
N GLU A 190 20.78 -8.41 -5.33
CA GLU A 190 19.99 -9.58 -5.70
C GLU A 190 18.85 -9.25 -6.67
N ILE A 191 18.17 -8.11 -6.46
CA ILE A 191 17.08 -7.65 -7.35
C ILE A 191 17.63 -6.86 -8.53
N ARG A 192 18.72 -6.13 -8.32
CA ARG A 192 19.41 -5.32 -9.32
C ARG A 192 20.84 -5.03 -8.88
N ILE A 193 21.81 -5.28 -9.75
CA ILE A 193 23.21 -4.92 -9.51
C ILE A 193 23.33 -3.40 -9.29
N GLY A 194 24.09 -2.99 -8.26
CA GLY A 194 24.26 -1.61 -7.84
C GLY A 194 23.17 -1.08 -6.91
N ARG A 195 22.23 -1.95 -6.46
CA ARG A 195 21.17 -1.65 -5.50
C ARG A 195 21.26 -2.55 -4.28
N SER A 196 20.99 -1.97 -3.12
CA SER A 196 20.86 -2.70 -1.86
C SER A 196 19.65 -2.20 -1.10
N SER A 197 19.08 -3.03 -0.25
CA SER A 197 17.94 -2.67 0.56
C SER A 197 17.95 -3.32 1.94
N VAL A 198 17.31 -2.63 2.90
CA VAL A 198 16.99 -3.12 4.25
C VAL A 198 15.51 -2.94 4.45
N ALA A 199 14.82 -3.93 5.00
CA ALA A 199 13.41 -3.85 5.31
C ALA A 199 13.12 -4.40 6.70
N VAL A 200 12.13 -3.80 7.40
CA VAL A 200 11.62 -4.24 8.68
C VAL A 200 10.11 -4.42 8.62
N PRO A 201 9.52 -5.38 9.35
CA PRO A 201 8.08 -5.63 9.32
C PRO A 201 7.29 -4.51 9.99
N VAL A 202 6.18 -4.12 9.40
CA VAL A 202 5.10 -3.36 10.04
C VAL A 202 4.08 -4.38 10.56
N ARG A 203 3.76 -4.28 11.87
CA ARG A 203 2.85 -5.21 12.54
C ARG A 203 1.60 -4.50 13.00
N ASP A 204 0.46 -5.15 12.87
CA ASP A 204 -0.80 -4.67 13.42
C ASP A 204 -0.88 -4.84 14.95
N SER A 205 -2.00 -4.42 15.55
CA SER A 205 -2.27 -4.54 16.99
C SER A 205 -2.30 -5.99 17.50
N ARG A 206 -2.45 -6.99 16.61
CA ARG A 206 -2.39 -8.43 16.91
C ARG A 206 -1.00 -9.03 16.66
N HIS A 207 0.01 -8.19 16.43
CA HIS A 207 1.38 -8.56 16.10
C HIS A 207 1.54 -9.30 14.74
N GLY A 208 0.49 -9.34 13.92
CA GLY A 208 0.55 -9.86 12.56
C GLY A 208 1.38 -8.94 11.64
N VAL A 209 2.18 -9.52 10.76
CA VAL A 209 2.93 -8.74 9.76
C VAL A 209 1.98 -8.37 8.62
N VAL A 210 1.64 -7.09 8.52
CA VAL A 210 0.70 -6.53 7.53
C VAL A 210 1.39 -5.81 6.38
N GLY A 211 2.69 -5.54 6.54
CA GLY A 211 3.50 -4.83 5.57
C GLY A 211 4.95 -4.74 6.01
N CYS A 212 5.71 -3.89 5.36
CA CYS A 212 7.07 -3.55 5.76
C CYS A 212 7.45 -2.12 5.38
N LEU A 213 8.41 -1.59 6.11
CA LEU A 213 9.11 -0.34 5.80
C LEU A 213 10.50 -0.70 5.27
N ALA A 214 10.90 -0.12 4.14
CA ALA A 214 12.16 -0.44 3.50
C ALA A 214 12.96 0.81 3.14
N ALA A 215 14.28 0.77 3.38
CA ALA A 215 15.25 1.71 2.83
C ALA A 215 15.95 1.07 1.63
N ILE A 216 16.01 1.77 0.50
CA ILE A 216 16.62 1.29 -0.75
C ILE A 216 17.61 2.35 -1.24
N GLY A 217 18.82 1.92 -1.55
CA GLY A 217 19.89 2.81 -1.98
C GLY A 217 20.89 2.16 -2.94
N LYS A 218 21.92 2.90 -3.30
CA LYS A 218 23.05 2.37 -4.10
C LYS A 218 23.91 1.45 -3.23
N THR A 219 24.31 0.31 -3.78
CA THR A 219 25.29 -0.59 -3.15
C THR A 219 26.57 0.18 -2.81
N GLY A 220 27.07 -0.02 -1.60
CA GLY A 220 28.23 0.69 -1.05
C GLY A 220 27.93 2.09 -0.48
N ARG A 221 26.71 2.65 -0.72
CA ARG A 221 26.26 3.86 -0.03
C ARG A 221 25.23 3.56 1.06
N LEU A 222 24.33 2.61 0.83
CA LEU A 222 23.46 2.09 1.86
C LEU A 222 24.20 0.98 2.62
N ALA A 223 24.51 1.22 3.88
CA ALA A 223 25.13 0.24 4.76
C ALA A 223 24.02 -0.69 5.31
N VAL A 224 23.74 -1.79 4.60
CA VAL A 224 22.66 -2.74 4.97
C VAL A 224 22.89 -3.43 6.34
N GLY A 225 24.11 -3.37 6.86
CA GLY A 225 24.49 -3.90 8.18
C GLY A 225 24.43 -2.86 9.31
N ASP A 226 24.10 -1.62 9.00
CA ASP A 226 24.07 -0.53 9.96
C ASP A 226 22.95 -0.73 11.00
N PRO A 227 23.27 -0.90 12.28
CA PRO A 227 22.27 -1.05 13.33
C PRO A 227 21.45 0.23 13.54
N GLU A 228 22.06 1.42 13.42
CA GLU A 228 21.36 2.68 13.63
C GLU A 228 20.26 2.87 12.59
N LEU A 229 20.51 2.55 11.31
CA LEU A 229 19.50 2.57 10.27
C LEU A 229 18.39 1.55 10.55
N THR A 230 18.76 0.34 10.97
CA THR A 230 17.80 -0.72 11.27
C THR A 230 16.90 -0.33 12.44
N ASP A 231 17.46 0.24 13.51
CA ASP A 231 16.72 0.71 14.69
C ASP A 231 15.78 1.88 14.33
N LEU A 232 16.23 2.80 13.49
CA LEU A 232 15.41 3.90 12.99
C LEU A 232 14.21 3.40 12.18
N LEU A 233 14.42 2.41 11.31
CA LEU A 233 13.35 1.75 10.56
C LEU A 233 12.37 1.04 11.50
N HIS A 234 12.85 0.31 12.52
CA HIS A 234 12.00 -0.35 13.51
C HIS A 234 11.16 0.64 14.31
N ALA A 235 11.74 1.73 14.79
CA ALA A 235 11.02 2.78 15.52
C ALA A 235 9.89 3.38 14.67
N CYS A 236 10.15 3.63 13.38
CA CYS A 236 9.16 4.13 12.44
C CYS A 236 8.08 3.07 12.15
N ALA A 237 8.46 1.81 11.89
CA ALA A 237 7.54 0.71 11.63
C ALA A 237 6.61 0.43 12.83
N HIS A 238 7.10 0.57 14.05
CA HIS A 238 6.28 0.44 15.26
C HIS A 238 5.20 1.53 15.33
N ARG A 239 5.55 2.77 15.02
CA ARG A 239 4.58 3.89 14.95
C ARG A 239 3.53 3.69 13.86
N LEU A 240 3.94 3.17 12.70
CA LEU A 240 3.03 2.82 11.60
C LEU A 240 2.05 1.73 12.00
N GLY A 241 2.53 0.70 12.71
CA GLY A 241 1.71 -0.42 13.18
C GLY A 241 0.68 -0.04 14.24
N ALA A 242 0.99 0.90 15.11
CA ALA A 242 0.07 1.40 16.14
C ALA A 242 -1.21 2.05 15.55
N GLY A 243 -1.14 2.55 14.31
CA GLY A 243 -2.28 3.12 13.58
C GLY A 243 -3.07 2.12 12.72
N VAL A 244 -2.64 0.86 12.66
CA VAL A 244 -3.34 -0.20 11.88
C VAL A 244 -4.26 -0.97 12.82
N SER A 245 -5.53 -0.56 12.88
CA SER A 245 -6.60 -1.39 13.48
C SER A 245 -6.93 -2.55 12.53
N ALA A 246 -7.09 -3.73 13.10
CA ALA A 246 -7.40 -4.97 12.37
C ALA A 246 -8.84 -4.98 11.83
#